data_5879443d659e0d45b025d4dd3eb4c892
#
_entry.id   5879443d659e0d45b025d4dd3eb4c892
#
_cell.length_a   1.000
_cell.length_b   1.000
_cell.length_c   1.000
_cell.angle_alpha   90.00
_cell.angle_beta   90.00
_cell.angle_gamma   90.00
#
_symmetry.space_group_name_H-M   'P 1'
#
loop_
_entity.id
_entity.type
_entity.pdbx_description
1 polymer ?
#
loop_
_entity_poly.entity_id
_entity_poly.type
_entity_poly.pdbx_seq_one_letter_code
_entity_poly.pdbx_strand_id
1 'polypeptide(L)'
;SNQKSTYAPVCQMKYLVDLKDGAVKAFNDYSKSFIKMGNASSRLTLTSLINYVSRDDEQNIAYCSSLRETIEQAVEYSKNYNPSFTEKQKAELNKLSKDIKNEINADYFLVDLIKKGIAFHVGYLPASIRKRIEDAFKNHTIKTLFCTSTLIEGVNLPADNLFITDYKNGRKNLDKVSFKNLIGRIGRIDHSLFGNVFMVCLPNSDVKTIDRYADLLINDIPEQSLSIESTLKTHQKKAIIKGLLNNDFEMSSKHDKTTNSEFNFMRKEALIFINDLRNNNESLIVKQLKKFATPDQIEIIKSNIKQIEPTKSIDISPDQFKNLKDFVASGAKYPDLLPDGTVDYKSVVSFLTDLGNIYKWSIYEKRTLGYTDKITSNLSHVTWYANILYKWMSGYGLSSIIYGAIQYKEKYPETGIWANNWKIEDYYDKNNPKHKNYVIADTLNTIENIILFSVANYFREFSTEYKLQNGNKSFDNDWYEYVEYGTTNKITILLQRYGYHREAASYINSHKNELIDFSITTDIAPFVLKKKLLLNCPDESTKIETPEIYINIPELFIEE
;
A
#
# COMPACT_ATOMS: atom_id res chain seq x y z
N SER A 1 -15.60 -32.67 4.57
CA SER A 1 -15.27 -33.08 5.94
C SER A 1 -14.21 -32.12 6.52
N ASN A 2 -14.62 -31.27 7.45
CA ASN A 2 -13.69 -30.41 8.19
C ASN A 2 -12.99 -31.26 9.26
N GLN A 3 -11.89 -31.87 8.93
CA GLN A 3 -10.99 -32.42 9.95
C GLN A 3 -10.15 -31.25 10.50
N LYS A 4 -10.48 -30.78 11.70
CA LYS A 4 -9.59 -29.92 12.48
C LYS A 4 -8.43 -30.80 12.95
N SER A 5 -7.23 -30.59 12.36
CA SER A 5 -6.01 -31.13 12.91
C SER A 5 -5.75 -30.49 14.28
N THR A 6 -5.70 -31.29 15.32
CA THR A 6 -5.36 -30.87 16.70
C THR A 6 -3.85 -30.78 16.92
N TYR A 7 -3.05 -31.21 15.96
CA TYR A 7 -1.58 -31.18 16.03
C TYR A 7 -1.04 -30.00 15.20
N ALA A 8 -0.46 -29.02 15.87
CA ALA A 8 0.43 -28.06 15.25
C ALA A 8 1.86 -28.67 15.26
N PRO A 9 2.52 -28.82 14.11
CA PRO A 9 3.88 -29.38 14.05
C PRO A 9 4.94 -28.45 14.67
N VAL A 10 4.55 -27.27 15.10
CA VAL A 10 5.41 -26.21 15.63
C VAL A 10 4.89 -25.70 16.95
N CYS A 11 5.78 -25.51 17.92
CA CYS A 11 5.45 -24.96 19.23
C CYS A 11 5.61 -23.43 19.25
N GLN A 12 4.53 -22.71 19.58
CA GLN A 12 4.55 -21.27 19.77
C GLN A 12 4.39 -20.94 21.26
N MET A 13 5.44 -20.39 21.86
CA MET A 13 5.38 -19.86 23.22
C MET A 13 4.82 -18.43 23.19
N LYS A 14 3.73 -18.18 23.90
CA LYS A 14 3.01 -16.90 23.89
C LYS A 14 3.11 -16.21 25.22
N TYR A 15 3.61 -14.98 25.20
CA TYR A 15 3.85 -14.17 26.38
C TYR A 15 3.08 -12.85 26.31
N LEU A 16 2.57 -12.40 27.44
CA LEU A 16 2.08 -11.06 27.65
C LEU A 16 3.11 -10.32 28.52
N VAL A 17 3.67 -9.23 28.01
CA VAL A 17 4.67 -8.41 28.70
C VAL A 17 4.14 -7.00 28.86
N ASP A 18 3.96 -6.57 30.10
CA ASP A 18 3.60 -5.19 30.40
C ASP A 18 4.86 -4.39 30.74
N LEU A 19 5.24 -3.46 29.86
CA LEU A 19 6.43 -2.63 30.04
C LEU A 19 6.24 -1.54 31.10
N LYS A 20 5.00 -1.29 31.54
CA LYS A 20 4.72 -0.27 32.55
C LYS A 20 5.07 -0.75 33.96
N ASP A 21 4.72 -1.98 34.29
CA ASP A 21 4.95 -2.60 35.60
C ASP A 21 5.94 -3.77 35.58
N GLY A 22 6.43 -4.13 34.39
CA GLY A 22 7.35 -5.23 34.17
C GLY A 22 6.73 -6.63 34.30
N ALA A 23 5.40 -6.75 34.39
CA ALA A 23 4.75 -8.05 34.56
C ALA A 23 4.89 -8.93 33.31
N VAL A 24 5.32 -10.16 33.51
CA VAL A 24 5.43 -11.19 32.46
C VAL A 24 4.49 -12.34 32.78
N LYS A 25 3.64 -12.68 31.81
CA LYS A 25 2.70 -13.81 31.90
C LYS A 25 2.88 -14.70 30.67
N ALA A 26 2.86 -16.02 30.86
CA ALA A 26 2.80 -17.00 29.76
C ALA A 26 1.37 -17.42 29.52
N PHE A 27 0.98 -17.59 28.26
CA PHE A 27 -0.33 -18.13 27.90
C PHE A 27 -0.26 -19.65 27.81
N ASN A 28 -1.14 -20.31 28.50
CA ASN A 28 -1.29 -21.76 28.44
C ASN A 28 -2.40 -22.12 27.44
N ASP A 29 -2.03 -22.73 26.34
CA ASP A 29 -2.99 -23.11 25.26
C ASP A 29 -4.00 -24.16 25.69
N TYR A 30 -3.70 -25.00 26.69
CA TYR A 30 -4.60 -26.01 27.20
C TYR A 30 -5.68 -25.43 28.14
N SER A 31 -5.22 -24.68 29.16
CA SER A 31 -6.14 -24.06 30.13
C SER A 31 -6.79 -22.77 29.62
N LYS A 32 -6.33 -22.25 28.47
CA LYS A 32 -6.75 -20.97 27.88
C LYS A 32 -6.63 -19.80 28.85
N SER A 33 -5.59 -19.79 29.67
CA SER A 33 -5.38 -18.81 30.71
C SER A 33 -3.92 -18.32 30.77
N PHE A 34 -3.71 -17.15 31.37
CA PHE A 34 -2.39 -16.61 31.61
C PHE A 34 -1.84 -17.07 32.97
N ILE A 35 -0.61 -17.55 32.97
CA ILE A 35 0.14 -17.93 34.16
C ILE A 35 1.19 -16.85 34.41
N LYS A 36 1.22 -16.27 35.62
CA LYS A 36 2.24 -15.29 36.02
C LYS A 36 3.61 -15.95 36.08
N MET A 37 4.57 -15.42 35.34
CA MET A 37 5.96 -15.91 35.31
C MET A 37 6.87 -15.13 36.27
N GLY A 38 6.62 -13.83 36.42
CA GLY A 38 7.41 -12.95 37.23
C GLY A 38 7.26 -11.48 36.85
N ASN A 39 8.13 -10.65 37.39
CA ASN A 39 8.25 -9.26 37.00
C ASN A 39 9.66 -9.03 36.44
N ALA A 40 9.76 -8.43 35.27
CA ALA A 40 10.98 -7.89 34.73
C ALA A 40 11.32 -6.53 35.39
N SER A 41 12.46 -5.96 35.05
CA SER A 41 12.84 -4.63 35.53
C SER A 41 11.77 -3.58 35.19
N SER A 42 11.45 -2.71 36.14
CA SER A 42 10.47 -1.64 35.98
C SER A 42 10.79 -0.57 34.91
N ARG A 43 11.95 -0.65 34.27
CA ARG A 43 12.38 0.24 33.17
C ARG A 43 12.54 -0.49 31.84
N LEU A 44 11.79 -1.54 31.65
CA LEU A 44 11.85 -2.30 30.39
C LEU A 44 11.28 -1.44 29.25
N THR A 45 12.03 -1.35 28.16
CA THR A 45 11.57 -0.76 26.88
C THR A 45 11.41 -1.86 25.84
N LEU A 46 10.75 -1.59 24.73
CA LEU A 46 10.68 -2.55 23.63
C LEU A 46 12.09 -2.94 23.16
N THR A 47 12.99 -1.98 23.04
CA THR A 47 14.40 -2.21 22.70
C THR A 47 15.10 -3.17 23.66
N SER A 48 14.97 -2.92 24.97
CA SER A 48 15.60 -3.79 25.98
C SER A 48 14.96 -5.18 26.02
N LEU A 49 13.66 -5.28 25.78
CA LEU A 49 12.97 -6.56 25.67
C LEU A 49 13.47 -7.38 24.47
N ILE A 50 13.55 -6.78 23.27
CA ILE A 50 14.05 -7.43 22.07
C ILE A 50 15.49 -7.90 22.32
N ASN A 51 16.39 -7.04 22.82
CA ASN A 51 17.79 -7.39 23.08
C ASN A 51 17.97 -8.47 24.16
N TYR A 52 17.07 -8.52 25.16
CA TYR A 52 17.13 -9.53 26.21
C TYR A 52 16.69 -10.92 25.74
N VAL A 53 15.68 -10.96 24.86
CA VAL A 53 15.08 -12.21 24.39
C VAL A 53 15.86 -12.81 23.23
N SER A 54 16.34 -11.97 22.32
CA SER A 54 16.93 -12.43 21.05
C SER A 54 18.35 -12.94 21.21
N ARG A 55 18.65 -14.04 20.57
CA ARG A 55 20.01 -14.55 20.39
C ARG A 55 20.63 -14.01 19.11
N ASP A 56 21.94 -14.13 18.96
CA ASP A 56 22.69 -13.57 17.82
C ASP A 56 22.27 -14.17 16.46
N ASP A 57 21.81 -15.40 16.45
CA ASP A 57 21.37 -16.14 15.26
C ASP A 57 19.85 -15.99 14.98
N GLU A 58 19.08 -15.48 15.92
CA GLU A 58 17.63 -15.33 15.81
C GLU A 58 17.20 -14.10 15.04
N GLN A 59 16.03 -14.22 14.41
CA GLN A 59 15.36 -13.14 13.69
C GLN A 59 14.12 -12.66 14.42
N ASN A 60 13.94 -11.34 14.39
CA ASN A 60 12.88 -10.66 15.12
C ASN A 60 11.95 -9.92 14.17
N ILE A 61 10.65 -10.03 14.39
CA ILE A 61 9.64 -9.20 13.78
C ILE A 61 8.95 -8.39 14.88
N ALA A 62 8.85 -7.07 14.71
CA ALA A 62 8.11 -6.19 15.58
C ALA A 62 6.94 -5.55 14.81
N TYR A 63 5.73 -5.97 15.16
CA TYR A 63 4.50 -5.43 14.58
C TYR A 63 4.06 -4.18 15.33
N CYS A 64 3.83 -3.08 14.59
CA CYS A 64 3.30 -1.82 15.10
C CYS A 64 2.01 -1.44 14.35
N SER A 65 1.08 -0.76 15.02
CA SER A 65 -0.23 -0.43 14.44
C SER A 65 -0.20 0.74 13.46
N SER A 66 0.87 1.54 13.46
CA SER A 66 0.98 2.73 12.61
C SER A 66 2.36 2.88 11.97
N LEU A 67 2.40 3.52 10.80
CA LEU A 67 3.63 3.84 10.07
C LEU A 67 4.62 4.63 10.93
N ARG A 68 4.11 5.64 11.64
CA ARG A 68 4.93 6.51 12.48
C ARG A 68 5.61 5.69 13.58
N GLU A 69 4.84 4.90 14.31
CA GLU A 69 5.36 4.06 15.38
C GLU A 69 6.39 3.04 14.86
N THR A 70 6.12 2.41 13.72
CA THR A 70 7.05 1.45 13.09
C THR A 70 8.43 2.07 12.86
N ILE A 71 8.47 3.28 12.28
CA ILE A 71 9.73 3.98 12.00
C ILE A 71 10.40 4.46 13.29
N GLU A 72 9.63 5.06 14.21
CA GLU A 72 10.16 5.57 15.48
C GLU A 72 10.75 4.45 16.34
N GLN A 73 10.10 3.29 16.42
CA GLN A 73 10.59 2.12 17.15
C GLN A 73 11.85 1.53 16.49
N ALA A 74 11.89 1.44 15.16
CA ALA A 74 13.09 0.99 14.45
C ALA A 74 14.29 1.90 14.69
N VAL A 75 14.08 3.22 14.64
CA VAL A 75 15.13 4.22 14.90
C VAL A 75 15.57 4.17 16.36
N GLU A 76 14.64 4.05 17.33
CA GLU A 76 14.96 3.94 18.74
C GLU A 76 15.76 2.66 19.03
N TYR A 77 15.32 1.53 18.48
CA TYR A 77 16.03 0.25 18.60
C TYR A 77 17.46 0.35 18.09
N SER A 78 17.69 1.03 16.98
CA SER A 78 18.99 1.16 16.34
C SER A 78 20.05 1.90 17.18
N LYS A 79 19.63 2.73 18.16
CA LYS A 79 20.55 3.51 19.00
C LYS A 79 21.39 2.62 19.91
N ASN A 80 20.81 1.52 20.40
CA ASN A 80 21.44 0.63 21.37
C ASN A 80 21.67 -0.79 20.82
N TYR A 81 21.57 -0.98 19.50
CA TYR A 81 21.78 -2.25 18.83
C TYR A 81 23.09 -2.24 18.07
N ASN A 82 24.02 -3.10 18.46
CA ASN A 82 25.35 -3.25 17.88
C ASN A 82 25.64 -4.72 17.57
N PRO A 83 25.06 -5.27 16.49
CA PRO A 83 25.24 -6.67 16.13
C PRO A 83 26.62 -6.94 15.53
N SER A 84 27.06 -8.18 15.62
CA SER A 84 28.20 -8.69 14.88
C SER A 84 27.74 -9.28 13.56
N PHE A 85 28.42 -8.91 12.47
CA PHE A 85 28.17 -9.44 11.13
C PHE A 85 29.45 -10.04 10.54
N THR A 86 29.30 -11.08 9.74
CA THR A 86 30.37 -11.58 8.86
C THR A 86 30.66 -10.54 7.77
N GLU A 87 31.84 -10.61 7.17
CA GLU A 87 32.22 -9.70 6.08
C GLU A 87 31.25 -9.79 4.89
N LYS A 88 30.73 -10.98 4.59
CA LYS A 88 29.70 -11.19 3.56
C LYS A 88 28.42 -10.43 3.90
N GLN A 89 27.89 -10.57 5.11
CA GLN A 89 26.68 -9.87 5.55
C GLN A 89 26.88 -8.34 5.54
N LYS A 90 28.04 -7.84 5.99
CA LYS A 90 28.37 -6.41 5.92
C LYS A 90 28.36 -5.89 4.48
N ALA A 91 28.93 -6.66 3.54
CA ALA A 91 28.95 -6.29 2.13
C ALA A 91 27.53 -6.22 1.55
N GLU A 92 26.66 -7.19 1.85
CA GLU A 92 25.27 -7.23 1.44
C GLU A 92 24.47 -6.05 2.02
N LEU A 93 24.60 -5.78 3.33
CA LEU A 93 23.94 -4.65 3.99
C LEU A 93 24.39 -3.30 3.43
N ASN A 94 25.69 -3.12 3.21
CA ASN A 94 26.23 -1.90 2.63
C ASN A 94 25.74 -1.69 1.20
N LYS A 95 25.63 -2.75 0.40
CA LYS A 95 25.08 -2.72 -0.95
C LYS A 95 23.62 -2.28 -0.92
N LEU A 96 22.77 -2.95 -0.15
CA LEU A 96 21.35 -2.59 -0.02
C LEU A 96 21.15 -1.15 0.50
N SER A 97 21.96 -0.74 1.48
CA SER A 97 21.97 0.64 1.99
C SER A 97 22.33 1.65 0.90
N LYS A 98 23.33 1.35 0.06
CA LYS A 98 23.75 2.20 -1.06
C LYS A 98 22.64 2.31 -2.12
N ASP A 99 21.97 1.20 -2.41
CA ASP A 99 20.86 1.18 -3.37
C ASP A 99 19.71 2.07 -2.87
N ILE A 100 19.28 1.90 -1.61
CA ILE A 100 18.23 2.75 -1.00
C ILE A 100 18.63 4.22 -1.00
N LYS A 101 19.90 4.53 -0.69
CA LYS A 101 20.44 5.89 -0.75
C LYS A 101 20.30 6.50 -2.14
N ASN A 102 20.60 5.74 -3.19
CA ASN A 102 20.58 6.22 -4.58
C ASN A 102 19.14 6.30 -5.13
N GLU A 103 18.31 5.33 -4.81
CA GLU A 103 16.95 5.24 -5.34
C GLU A 103 15.95 6.14 -4.60
N ILE A 104 16.15 6.37 -3.30
CA ILE A 104 15.26 7.20 -2.47
C ILE A 104 15.94 8.49 -2.06
N ASN A 105 16.78 8.45 -1.01
CA ASN A 105 17.47 9.63 -0.49
C ASN A 105 18.56 9.22 0.52
N ALA A 106 19.66 10.01 0.57
CA ALA A 106 20.78 9.77 1.48
C ALA A 106 20.43 9.90 2.97
N ASP A 107 19.46 10.78 3.30
CA ASP A 107 19.05 11.07 4.68
C ASP A 107 17.83 10.22 5.12
N TYR A 108 17.42 9.24 4.31
CA TYR A 108 16.33 8.35 4.68
C TYR A 108 16.77 7.39 5.78
N PHE A 109 16.04 7.34 6.88
CA PHE A 109 16.42 6.52 8.05
C PHE A 109 16.74 5.07 7.71
N LEU A 110 16.07 4.51 6.70
CA LEU A 110 16.30 3.13 6.27
C LEU A 110 17.75 2.89 5.82
N VAL A 111 18.44 3.91 5.27
CA VAL A 111 19.85 3.80 4.83
C VAL A 111 20.78 3.39 5.98
N ASP A 112 20.62 4.01 7.14
CA ASP A 112 21.47 3.70 8.30
C ASP A 112 20.98 2.50 9.10
N LEU A 113 19.67 2.26 9.12
CA LEU A 113 19.09 1.08 9.75
C LEU A 113 19.57 -0.20 9.08
N ILE A 114 19.58 -0.26 7.75
CA ILE A 114 20.03 -1.41 6.97
C ILE A 114 21.47 -1.78 7.32
N LYS A 115 22.39 -0.81 7.44
CA LYS A 115 23.78 -1.08 7.84
C LYS A 115 23.91 -1.80 9.19
N LYS A 116 22.90 -1.66 10.04
CA LYS A 116 22.80 -2.34 11.34
C LYS A 116 21.98 -3.62 11.30
N GLY A 117 21.59 -4.12 10.12
CA GLY A 117 20.72 -5.30 9.99
C GLY A 117 19.31 -5.08 10.52
N ILE A 118 18.86 -3.84 10.56
CA ILE A 118 17.50 -3.44 10.93
C ILE A 118 16.79 -2.91 9.69
N ALA A 119 15.52 -3.26 9.53
CA ALA A 119 14.69 -2.64 8.51
C ALA A 119 13.29 -2.33 9.05
N PHE A 120 12.56 -1.51 8.32
CA PHE A 120 11.11 -1.43 8.46
C PHE A 120 10.43 -1.80 7.13
N HIS A 121 9.27 -2.44 7.22
CA HIS A 121 8.48 -2.89 6.10
C HIS A 121 7.10 -2.25 6.16
N VAL A 122 6.85 -1.33 5.26
CA VAL A 122 5.63 -0.50 5.23
C VAL A 122 5.09 -0.35 3.80
N GLY A 123 3.78 -0.13 3.66
CA GLY A 123 3.07 -0.22 2.40
C GLY A 123 3.47 0.79 1.32
N TYR A 124 4.06 1.91 1.69
CA TYR A 124 4.51 2.93 0.73
C TYR A 124 5.93 2.72 0.19
N LEU A 125 6.68 1.75 0.72
CA LEU A 125 7.99 1.44 0.13
C LEU A 125 7.81 0.86 -1.28
N PRO A 126 8.65 1.26 -2.25
CA PRO A 126 8.64 0.67 -3.58
C PRO A 126 8.75 -0.86 -3.54
N ALA A 127 8.03 -1.54 -4.43
CA ALA A 127 7.97 -3.00 -4.45
C ALA A 127 9.36 -3.64 -4.60
N SER A 128 10.24 -3.06 -5.41
CA SER A 128 11.62 -3.52 -5.58
C SER A 128 12.45 -3.45 -4.29
N ILE A 129 12.28 -2.39 -3.49
CA ILE A 129 12.96 -2.24 -2.20
C ILE A 129 12.38 -3.19 -1.18
N ARG A 130 11.04 -3.34 -1.12
CA ARG A 130 10.39 -4.31 -0.23
C ARG A 130 10.90 -5.72 -0.48
N LYS A 131 10.93 -6.17 -1.74
CA LYS A 131 11.45 -7.49 -2.13
C LYS A 131 12.90 -7.69 -1.67
N ARG A 132 13.79 -6.71 -1.88
CA ARG A 132 15.20 -6.80 -1.43
C ARG A 132 15.34 -6.86 0.10
N ILE A 133 14.51 -6.14 0.85
CA ILE A 133 14.45 -6.24 2.32
C ILE A 133 13.97 -7.64 2.73
N GLU A 134 12.93 -8.16 2.09
CA GLU A 134 12.40 -9.50 2.35
C GLU A 134 13.43 -10.59 2.08
N ASP A 135 14.16 -10.49 0.96
CA ASP A 135 15.20 -11.45 0.62
C ASP A 135 16.40 -11.36 1.58
N ALA A 136 16.81 -10.14 1.98
CA ALA A 136 17.85 -9.95 2.98
C ALA A 136 17.42 -10.47 4.37
N PHE A 137 16.14 -10.40 4.71
CA PHE A 137 15.60 -11.00 5.92
C PHE A 137 15.60 -12.54 5.82
N LYS A 138 15.10 -13.13 4.73
CA LYS A 138 15.14 -14.58 4.50
C LYS A 138 16.56 -15.16 4.55
N ASN A 139 17.53 -14.39 4.07
CA ASN A 139 18.95 -14.76 4.06
C ASN A 139 19.66 -14.49 5.40
N HIS A 140 18.94 -14.17 6.48
CA HIS A 140 19.48 -13.86 7.81
C HIS A 140 20.49 -12.70 7.83
N THR A 141 20.47 -11.82 6.81
CA THR A 141 21.31 -10.62 6.75
C THR A 141 20.66 -9.47 7.53
N ILE A 142 19.33 -9.29 7.40
CA ILE A 142 18.53 -8.45 8.29
C ILE A 142 18.07 -9.29 9.47
N LYS A 143 18.34 -8.79 10.69
CA LYS A 143 18.05 -9.49 11.94
C LYS A 143 16.74 -9.05 12.58
N THR A 144 16.38 -7.77 12.45
CA THR A 144 15.17 -7.23 13.06
C THR A 144 14.37 -6.43 12.04
N LEU A 145 13.10 -6.80 11.87
CA LEU A 145 12.17 -6.18 10.93
C LEU A 145 10.99 -5.56 11.69
N PHE A 146 10.87 -4.25 11.63
CA PHE A 146 9.69 -3.53 12.11
C PHE A 146 8.65 -3.42 11.00
N CYS A 147 7.39 -3.71 11.28
CA CYS A 147 6.39 -3.76 10.22
C CYS A 147 5.00 -3.28 10.67
N THR A 148 4.19 -2.90 9.69
CA THR A 148 2.74 -2.70 9.82
C THR A 148 1.99 -3.94 9.33
N SER A 149 0.69 -3.83 9.10
CA SER A 149 -0.15 -4.89 8.52
C SER A 149 0.30 -5.42 7.16
N THR A 150 1.22 -4.75 6.49
CA THR A 150 1.80 -5.25 5.22
C THR A 150 2.40 -6.64 5.33
N LEU A 151 2.85 -7.01 6.53
CA LEU A 151 3.34 -8.36 6.78
C LEU A 151 2.20 -9.39 6.93
N ILE A 152 0.99 -8.98 7.31
CA ILE A 152 -0.17 -9.87 7.44
C ILE A 152 -0.63 -10.35 6.05
N GLU A 153 -0.50 -9.49 5.04
CA GLU A 153 -1.02 -9.66 3.69
C GLU A 153 0.06 -10.17 2.72
N GLY A 154 0.18 -11.49 2.58
CA GLY A 154 0.83 -12.10 1.39
C GLY A 154 2.33 -12.39 1.45
N VAL A 155 3.10 -11.86 2.39
CA VAL A 155 4.55 -12.10 2.47
C VAL A 155 4.89 -13.25 3.41
N ASN A 156 5.64 -14.23 2.95
CA ASN A 156 6.10 -15.34 3.77
C ASN A 156 7.49 -15.06 4.37
N LEU A 157 7.52 -14.39 5.54
CA LEU A 157 8.74 -14.12 6.29
C LEU A 157 8.67 -14.85 7.64
N PRO A 158 9.37 -15.99 7.79
CA PRO A 158 9.46 -16.68 9.06
C PRO A 158 10.42 -15.94 9.99
N ALA A 159 10.15 -15.99 11.30
CA ALA A 159 11.01 -15.44 12.33
C ALA A 159 10.97 -16.30 13.60
N ASP A 160 11.96 -16.12 14.48
CA ASP A 160 12.05 -16.81 15.77
C ASP A 160 11.20 -16.09 16.83
N ASN A 161 11.21 -14.75 16.80
CA ASN A 161 10.51 -13.92 17.78
C ASN A 161 9.60 -12.89 17.10
N LEU A 162 8.36 -12.78 17.57
CA LEU A 162 7.39 -11.77 17.17
C LEU A 162 7.00 -10.91 18.36
N PHE A 163 7.13 -9.61 18.22
CA PHE A 163 6.72 -8.62 19.20
C PHE A 163 5.52 -7.85 18.64
N ILE A 164 4.35 -7.98 19.27
CA ILE A 164 3.12 -7.29 18.87
C ILE A 164 2.92 -6.13 19.83
N THR A 165 3.14 -4.89 19.39
CA THR A 165 3.09 -3.69 20.24
C THR A 165 1.71 -3.09 20.37
N ASP A 166 0.77 -3.46 19.49
CA ASP A 166 -0.61 -3.00 19.54
C ASP A 166 -1.57 -4.08 18.97
N TYR A 167 -2.75 -4.14 19.53
CA TYR A 167 -3.85 -4.99 19.02
C TYR A 167 -4.62 -4.36 17.86
N LYS A 168 -4.15 -3.23 17.32
CA LYS A 168 -4.79 -2.49 16.23
C LYS A 168 -4.05 -2.67 14.91
N ASN A 169 -4.80 -2.51 13.83
CA ASN A 169 -4.32 -2.25 12.49
C ASN A 169 -4.81 -0.85 12.07
N GLY A 170 -3.94 0.15 12.21
CA GLY A 170 -4.32 1.55 12.11
C GLY A 170 -5.37 1.93 13.16
N ARG A 171 -6.59 2.27 12.73
CA ARG A 171 -7.69 2.65 13.64
C ARG A 171 -8.64 1.50 14.01
N LYS A 172 -8.53 0.37 13.34
CA LYS A 172 -9.38 -0.79 13.58
C LYS A 172 -8.66 -1.79 14.48
N ASN A 173 -9.41 -2.50 15.32
CA ASN A 173 -8.85 -3.63 16.05
C ASN A 173 -8.49 -4.73 15.07
N LEU A 174 -7.40 -5.44 15.33
CA LEU A 174 -7.09 -6.69 14.65
C LEU A 174 -8.26 -7.67 14.85
N ASP A 175 -8.73 -8.25 13.78
CA ASP A 175 -9.60 -9.41 13.86
C ASP A 175 -8.77 -10.68 14.18
N LYS A 176 -9.48 -11.73 14.60
CA LYS A 176 -8.83 -12.98 15.01
C LYS A 176 -8.07 -13.70 13.90
N VAL A 177 -8.51 -13.51 12.66
CA VAL A 177 -7.86 -14.11 11.49
C VAL A 177 -6.55 -13.40 11.22
N SER A 178 -6.58 -12.08 11.15
CA SER A 178 -5.39 -11.24 10.98
C SER A 178 -4.37 -11.50 12.10
N PHE A 179 -4.84 -11.59 13.35
CA PHE A 179 -3.97 -11.92 14.48
C PHE A 179 -3.36 -13.32 14.36
N LYS A 180 -4.16 -14.36 14.00
CA LYS A 180 -3.63 -15.71 13.78
C LYS A 180 -2.69 -15.80 12.59
N ASN A 181 -2.96 -15.06 11.52
CA ASN A 181 -2.03 -14.93 10.38
C ASN A 181 -0.70 -14.31 10.81
N LEU A 182 -0.75 -13.31 11.68
CA LEU A 182 0.43 -12.64 12.21
C LEU A 182 1.26 -13.60 13.07
N ILE A 183 0.67 -14.26 14.08
CA ILE A 183 1.38 -15.22 14.93
C ILE A 183 1.79 -16.49 14.17
N GLY A 184 1.07 -16.87 13.10
CA GLY A 184 1.43 -17.98 12.22
C GLY A 184 2.71 -17.78 11.40
N ARG A 185 3.34 -16.60 11.49
CA ARG A 185 4.69 -16.34 10.93
C ARG A 185 5.80 -16.93 11.77
N ILE A 186 5.51 -17.26 13.04
CA ILE A 186 6.47 -17.74 14.03
C ILE A 186 6.40 -19.25 14.16
N GLY A 187 7.59 -19.87 14.20
CA GLY A 187 7.68 -21.32 14.25
C GLY A 187 7.12 -21.95 12.97
N ARG A 188 7.94 -22.14 11.97
CA ARG A 188 7.60 -22.84 10.73
C ARG A 188 8.56 -24.00 10.54
N ILE A 189 8.05 -25.10 10.03
CA ILE A 189 8.80 -26.35 9.85
C ILE A 189 10.11 -26.10 9.08
N ASP A 190 10.05 -25.23 8.07
CA ASP A 190 11.20 -24.93 7.22
C ASP A 190 12.20 -23.92 7.84
N HIS A 191 11.88 -23.35 9.01
CA HIS A 191 12.71 -22.33 9.66
C HIS A 191 13.09 -22.75 11.09
N SER A 192 12.10 -22.91 11.98
CA SER A 192 12.29 -23.31 13.37
C SER A 192 11.03 -24.02 13.90
N LEU A 193 11.23 -25.12 14.65
CA LEU A 193 10.14 -25.85 15.31
C LEU A 193 9.59 -25.10 16.53
N PHE A 194 10.31 -24.10 17.02
CA PHE A 194 9.92 -23.29 18.17
C PHE A 194 9.95 -21.81 17.79
N GLY A 195 9.08 -21.04 18.42
CA GLY A 195 9.10 -19.61 18.27
C GLY A 195 8.34 -18.89 19.37
N ASN A 196 8.70 -17.63 19.61
CA ASN A 196 8.16 -16.85 20.70
C ASN A 196 7.27 -15.71 20.16
N VAL A 197 6.11 -15.55 20.76
CA VAL A 197 5.18 -14.45 20.48
C VAL A 197 5.02 -13.60 21.74
N PHE A 198 5.47 -12.37 21.69
CA PHE A 198 5.35 -11.40 22.76
C PHE A 198 4.28 -10.37 22.45
N MET A 199 3.19 -10.38 23.21
CA MET A 199 2.19 -9.33 23.20
C MET A 199 2.64 -8.27 24.19
N VAL A 200 3.06 -7.12 23.68
CA VAL A 200 3.73 -6.08 24.45
C VAL A 200 2.76 -4.94 24.71
N CYS A 201 2.53 -4.64 26.00
CA CYS A 201 1.83 -3.44 26.42
C CYS A 201 2.87 -2.35 26.66
N LEU A 202 2.90 -1.35 25.77
CA LEU A 202 3.77 -0.16 25.92
C LEU A 202 3.28 0.71 27.09
N PRO A 203 4.14 1.57 27.69
CA PRO A 203 3.75 2.43 28.82
C PRO A 203 2.54 3.32 28.54
N ASN A 204 2.32 3.70 27.28
CA ASN A 204 1.19 4.51 26.81
C ASN A 204 0.04 3.70 26.23
N SER A 205 0.09 2.37 26.33
CA SER A 205 -0.99 1.50 25.85
C SER A 205 -2.29 1.76 26.62
N ASP A 206 -3.43 1.60 25.92
CA ASP A 206 -4.77 1.67 26.51
C ASP A 206 -4.93 0.59 27.60
N VAL A 207 -5.65 0.90 28.68
CA VAL A 207 -5.97 -0.04 29.77
C VAL A 207 -6.61 -1.33 29.23
N LYS A 208 -7.36 -1.25 28.15
CA LYS A 208 -8.00 -2.40 27.49
C LYS A 208 -7.07 -3.32 26.70
N THR A 209 -5.81 -2.96 26.55
CA THR A 209 -4.86 -3.71 25.69
C THR A 209 -4.69 -5.15 26.14
N ILE A 210 -4.56 -5.37 27.45
CA ILE A 210 -4.41 -6.71 28.04
C ILE A 210 -5.64 -7.58 27.76
N ASP A 211 -6.84 -7.03 28.00
CA ASP A 211 -8.10 -7.75 27.78
C ASP A 211 -8.30 -8.09 26.30
N ARG A 212 -7.87 -7.22 25.40
CA ARG A 212 -7.93 -7.45 23.96
C ARG A 212 -6.99 -8.55 23.50
N TYR A 213 -5.76 -8.58 24.01
CA TYR A 213 -4.85 -9.70 23.72
C TYR A 213 -5.39 -11.03 24.25
N ALA A 214 -5.98 -11.02 25.46
CA ALA A 214 -6.63 -12.20 26.01
C ALA A 214 -7.79 -12.68 25.11
N ASP A 215 -8.65 -11.78 24.66
CA ASP A 215 -9.76 -12.08 23.75
C ASP A 215 -9.28 -12.69 22.42
N LEU A 216 -8.20 -12.14 21.83
CA LEU A 216 -7.60 -12.65 20.59
C LEU A 216 -7.03 -14.06 20.72
N LEU A 217 -6.54 -14.44 21.91
CA LEU A 217 -5.94 -15.76 22.17
C LEU A 217 -6.96 -16.82 22.60
N ILE A 218 -7.88 -16.45 23.49
CA ILE A 218 -8.78 -17.40 24.17
C ILE A 218 -9.89 -17.89 23.24
N ASN A 219 -10.46 -16.98 22.48
CA ASN A 219 -11.65 -17.29 21.69
C ASN A 219 -11.32 -17.92 20.33
N ASP A 220 -12.16 -18.84 19.89
CA ASP A 220 -12.06 -19.43 18.55
C ASP A 220 -12.27 -18.39 17.44
N ILE A 221 -11.76 -18.71 16.24
CA ILE A 221 -12.04 -17.90 15.05
C ILE A 221 -13.54 -18.00 14.79
N PRO A 222 -14.26 -16.87 14.70
CA PRO A 222 -15.66 -16.90 14.26
C PRO A 222 -15.73 -17.45 12.83
N GLU A 223 -16.87 -18.02 12.47
CA GLU A 223 -17.14 -18.39 11.08
C GLU A 223 -16.88 -17.17 10.19
N GLN A 224 -16.05 -17.35 9.18
CA GLN A 224 -15.75 -16.27 8.25
C GLN A 224 -16.92 -16.12 7.28
N SER A 225 -17.40 -14.89 7.13
CA SER A 225 -18.25 -14.55 6.00
C SER A 225 -17.43 -14.68 4.70
N LEU A 226 -18.06 -15.18 3.65
CA LEU A 226 -17.44 -15.20 2.33
C LEU A 226 -17.15 -13.77 1.89
N SER A 227 -16.10 -13.55 1.13
CA SER A 227 -15.72 -12.21 0.59
C SER A 227 -16.82 -11.59 -0.27
N ILE A 228 -17.75 -12.42 -0.78
CA ILE A 228 -18.95 -12.00 -1.53
C ILE A 228 -20.13 -11.60 -0.63
N GLU A 229 -20.02 -11.73 0.68
CA GLU A 229 -21.02 -11.28 1.63
C GLU A 229 -20.76 -9.84 2.07
N SER A 230 -21.85 -9.08 2.27
CA SER A 230 -21.74 -7.74 2.81
C SER A 230 -21.27 -7.77 4.27
N THR A 231 -20.12 -7.12 4.52
CA THR A 231 -19.58 -6.91 5.87
C THR A 231 -20.09 -5.62 6.53
N LEU A 232 -20.94 -4.85 5.86
CA LEU A 232 -21.53 -3.63 6.38
C LEU A 232 -22.41 -3.90 7.60
N LYS A 233 -22.37 -2.97 8.55
CA LYS A 233 -23.23 -2.98 9.73
C LYS A 233 -24.68 -2.71 9.35
N THR A 234 -25.62 -3.15 10.18
CA THR A 234 -27.07 -2.97 9.96
C THR A 234 -27.46 -1.53 9.65
N HIS A 235 -26.93 -0.54 10.37
CA HIS A 235 -27.25 0.86 10.11
C HIS A 235 -26.71 1.36 8.77
N GLN A 236 -25.57 0.82 8.30
CA GLN A 236 -25.00 1.15 7.01
C GLN A 236 -25.84 0.56 5.86
N LYS A 237 -26.30 -0.70 6.00
CA LYS A 237 -27.22 -1.34 5.03
C LYS A 237 -28.56 -0.60 4.93
N LYS A 238 -29.14 -0.20 6.06
CA LYS A 238 -30.35 0.65 6.09
C LYS A 238 -30.09 1.99 5.41
N ALA A 239 -28.87 2.53 5.57
CA ALA A 239 -28.49 3.79 4.97
C ALA A 239 -28.40 3.71 3.44
N ILE A 240 -27.89 2.61 2.88
CA ILE A 240 -27.86 2.35 1.44
C ILE A 240 -29.30 2.33 0.90
N ILE A 241 -30.18 1.52 1.49
CA ILE A 241 -31.58 1.42 1.05
C ILE A 241 -32.29 2.77 1.09
N LYS A 242 -32.14 3.54 2.18
CA LYS A 242 -32.71 4.88 2.29
C LYS A 242 -32.17 5.84 1.23
N GLY A 243 -30.87 5.80 0.93
CA GLY A 243 -30.26 6.60 -0.13
C GLY A 243 -30.88 6.29 -1.49
N LEU A 244 -30.94 5.01 -1.86
CA LEU A 244 -31.48 4.55 -3.15
C LEU A 244 -32.98 4.86 -3.33
N LEU A 245 -33.75 4.82 -2.25
CA LEU A 245 -35.16 5.24 -2.26
C LEU A 245 -35.32 6.75 -2.57
N ASN A 246 -34.37 7.56 -2.15
CA ASN A 246 -34.39 9.01 -2.32
C ASN A 246 -33.58 9.49 -3.54
N ASN A 247 -33.20 8.61 -4.46
CA ASN A 247 -32.33 8.92 -5.60
C ASN A 247 -30.95 9.45 -5.19
N ASP A 248 -30.51 9.27 -3.95
CA ASP A 248 -29.19 9.64 -3.45
C ASP A 248 -28.19 8.52 -3.75
N PHE A 249 -27.83 8.35 -5.02
CA PHE A 249 -26.87 7.34 -5.46
C PHE A 249 -25.43 7.67 -5.01
N GLU A 250 -25.17 8.93 -4.67
CA GLU A 250 -23.89 9.41 -4.15
C GLU A 250 -23.72 9.12 -2.66
N MET A 251 -24.78 8.70 -1.97
CA MET A 251 -24.82 8.53 -0.52
C MET A 251 -24.48 9.82 0.25
N SER A 252 -24.73 11.01 -0.36
CA SER A 252 -24.22 12.32 0.06
C SER A 252 -24.69 12.76 1.46
N SER A 253 -25.86 12.33 1.90
CA SER A 253 -26.49 12.79 3.14
C SER A 253 -25.91 12.24 4.44
N LYS A 254 -24.77 11.50 4.43
CA LYS A 254 -24.36 10.68 5.58
C LYS A 254 -22.89 10.76 5.99
N HIS A 255 -22.16 11.76 5.52
CA HIS A 255 -20.72 11.81 5.63
C HIS A 255 -20.15 12.26 6.98
N ASP A 256 -20.93 12.88 7.86
CA ASP A 256 -20.39 13.54 9.05
C ASP A 256 -19.86 12.58 10.12
N LYS A 257 -20.26 11.30 10.12
CA LYS A 257 -19.81 10.30 11.11
C LYS A 257 -19.14 9.06 10.50
N THR A 258 -19.07 8.95 9.18
CA THR A 258 -18.52 7.77 8.48
C THR A 258 -17.09 8.05 8.02
N THR A 259 -16.17 7.11 8.20
CA THR A 259 -14.82 7.25 7.64
C THR A 259 -14.86 7.17 6.11
N ASN A 260 -13.88 7.77 5.42
CA ASN A 260 -13.83 7.70 3.95
C ASN A 260 -13.79 6.26 3.43
N SER A 261 -13.05 5.37 4.12
CA SER A 261 -12.99 3.97 3.71
C SER A 261 -14.33 3.24 3.88
N GLU A 262 -15.05 3.48 4.98
CA GLU A 262 -16.40 2.92 5.18
C GLU A 262 -17.37 3.49 4.15
N PHE A 263 -17.27 4.76 3.84
CA PHE A 263 -18.08 5.40 2.81
C PHE A 263 -17.84 4.81 1.42
N ASN A 264 -16.58 4.69 1.01
CA ASN A 264 -16.23 4.08 -0.27
C ASN A 264 -16.68 2.63 -0.35
N PHE A 265 -16.61 1.89 0.74
CA PHE A 265 -17.09 0.52 0.80
C PHE A 265 -18.62 0.44 0.69
N MET A 266 -19.36 1.29 1.40
CA MET A 266 -20.82 1.41 1.27
C MET A 266 -21.24 1.76 -0.17
N ARG A 267 -20.51 2.67 -0.81
CA ARG A 267 -20.74 3.06 -2.20
C ARG A 267 -20.53 1.89 -3.16
N LYS A 268 -19.43 1.15 -3.01
CA LYS A 268 -19.16 -0.05 -3.82
C LYS A 268 -20.26 -1.11 -3.68
N GLU A 269 -20.69 -1.40 -2.46
CA GLU A 269 -21.81 -2.33 -2.25
C GLU A 269 -23.13 -1.81 -2.84
N ALA A 270 -23.42 -0.50 -2.74
CA ALA A 270 -24.58 0.10 -3.37
C ALA A 270 -24.53 -0.04 -4.90
N LEU A 271 -23.36 0.15 -5.53
CA LEU A 271 -23.19 -0.04 -6.97
C LEU A 271 -23.38 -1.49 -7.41
N ILE A 272 -22.82 -2.45 -6.64
CA ILE A 272 -23.05 -3.87 -6.90
C ILE A 272 -24.55 -4.19 -6.79
N PHE A 273 -25.22 -3.70 -5.76
CA PHE A 273 -26.65 -3.90 -5.56
C PHE A 273 -27.49 -3.30 -6.73
N ILE A 274 -27.14 -2.08 -7.18
CA ILE A 274 -27.77 -1.44 -8.34
C ILE A 274 -27.61 -2.28 -9.60
N ASN A 275 -26.39 -2.70 -9.91
CA ASN A 275 -26.09 -3.48 -11.11
C ASN A 275 -26.76 -4.85 -11.10
N ASP A 276 -26.75 -5.53 -9.95
CA ASP A 276 -27.37 -6.84 -9.78
C ASP A 276 -28.89 -6.76 -9.86
N LEU A 277 -29.53 -5.75 -9.25
CA LEU A 277 -30.98 -5.53 -9.39
C LEU A 277 -31.38 -5.24 -10.85
N ARG A 278 -30.56 -4.46 -11.58
CA ARG A 278 -30.81 -4.15 -13.00
C ARG A 278 -30.75 -5.39 -13.87
N ASN A 279 -29.79 -6.28 -13.58
CA ASN A 279 -29.56 -7.52 -14.33
C ASN A 279 -30.40 -8.70 -13.81
N ASN A 280 -31.29 -8.50 -12.83
CA ASN A 280 -32.04 -9.54 -12.13
C ASN A 280 -31.14 -10.64 -11.54
N ASN A 281 -29.93 -10.27 -11.08
CA ASN A 281 -29.00 -11.18 -10.46
C ASN A 281 -29.26 -11.25 -8.94
N GLU A 282 -29.54 -12.43 -8.40
CA GLU A 282 -29.79 -12.67 -6.98
C GLU A 282 -28.50 -13.01 -6.21
N SER A 283 -27.52 -12.08 -6.25
CA SER A 283 -26.27 -12.22 -5.48
C SER A 283 -26.51 -12.22 -3.96
N LEU A 284 -25.51 -12.63 -3.19
CA LEU A 284 -25.58 -12.59 -1.71
C LEU A 284 -25.76 -11.16 -1.18
N ILE A 285 -25.17 -10.16 -1.82
CA ILE A 285 -25.33 -8.74 -1.48
C ILE A 285 -26.81 -8.34 -1.68
N VAL A 286 -27.41 -8.73 -2.81
CA VAL A 286 -28.85 -8.46 -3.09
C VAL A 286 -29.72 -9.12 -2.02
N LYS A 287 -29.50 -10.40 -1.71
CA LYS A 287 -30.26 -11.12 -0.67
C LYS A 287 -30.12 -10.48 0.71
N GLN A 288 -28.94 -9.97 1.04
CA GLN A 288 -28.68 -9.32 2.32
C GLN A 288 -29.31 -7.94 2.42
N LEU A 289 -29.20 -7.11 1.37
CA LEU A 289 -29.75 -5.75 1.36
C LEU A 289 -31.29 -5.75 1.26
N LYS A 290 -31.88 -6.66 0.50
CA LYS A 290 -33.33 -6.85 0.42
C LYS A 290 -33.99 -7.10 1.79
N LYS A 291 -33.27 -7.65 2.79
CA LYS A 291 -33.80 -7.81 4.15
C LYS A 291 -34.12 -6.49 4.86
N PHE A 292 -33.63 -5.35 4.34
CA PHE A 292 -33.82 -4.03 4.92
C PHE A 292 -34.78 -3.15 4.10
N ALA A 293 -35.49 -3.72 3.12
CA ALA A 293 -36.49 -3.06 2.29
C ALA A 293 -37.73 -3.93 2.12
N THR A 294 -38.90 -3.30 2.01
CA THR A 294 -40.12 -4.00 1.62
C THR A 294 -40.13 -4.31 0.13
N PRO A 295 -40.97 -5.26 -0.36
CA PRO A 295 -41.12 -5.51 -1.80
C PRO A 295 -41.42 -4.25 -2.59
N ASP A 296 -42.35 -3.40 -2.09
CA ASP A 296 -42.72 -2.14 -2.74
C ASP A 296 -41.54 -1.16 -2.82
N GLN A 297 -40.74 -1.07 -1.77
CA GLN A 297 -39.53 -0.26 -1.75
C GLN A 297 -38.49 -0.77 -2.76
N ILE A 298 -38.36 -2.08 -2.96
CA ILE A 298 -37.48 -2.63 -4.00
C ILE A 298 -37.96 -2.24 -5.40
N GLU A 299 -39.28 -2.24 -5.67
CA GLU A 299 -39.79 -1.80 -6.97
C GLU A 299 -39.57 -0.29 -7.18
N ILE A 300 -39.69 0.53 -6.13
CA ILE A 300 -39.34 1.97 -6.22
C ILE A 300 -37.85 2.11 -6.55
N ILE A 301 -36.95 1.37 -5.86
CA ILE A 301 -35.51 1.40 -6.16
C ILE A 301 -35.24 0.97 -7.61
N LYS A 302 -35.88 -0.10 -8.09
CA LYS A 302 -35.75 -0.52 -9.50
C LYS A 302 -36.22 0.54 -10.49
N SER A 303 -37.31 1.25 -10.18
CA SER A 303 -37.76 2.38 -10.99
C SER A 303 -36.74 3.51 -11.02
N ASN A 304 -36.18 3.85 -9.85
CA ASN A 304 -35.17 4.89 -9.75
C ASN A 304 -33.87 4.49 -10.52
N ILE A 305 -33.45 3.23 -10.42
CA ILE A 305 -32.28 2.71 -11.12
C ILE A 305 -32.46 2.76 -12.66
N LYS A 306 -33.66 2.58 -13.18
CA LYS A 306 -33.92 2.66 -14.63
C LYS A 306 -33.65 4.05 -15.20
N GLN A 307 -33.72 5.10 -14.37
CA GLN A 307 -33.49 6.49 -14.78
C GLN A 307 -32.02 6.87 -14.88
N ILE A 308 -31.13 6.06 -14.36
CA ILE A 308 -29.69 6.29 -14.39
C ILE A 308 -29.00 5.40 -15.44
N GLU A 309 -27.93 5.90 -16.04
CA GLU A 309 -27.14 5.11 -16.98
C GLU A 309 -26.45 3.93 -16.31
N PRO A 310 -26.40 2.75 -16.96
CA PRO A 310 -25.64 1.62 -16.45
C PRO A 310 -24.15 1.92 -16.51
N THR A 311 -23.46 1.74 -15.39
CA THR A 311 -21.99 1.73 -15.36
C THR A 311 -21.50 0.30 -15.22
N LYS A 312 -20.44 -0.06 -15.94
CA LYS A 312 -19.73 -1.34 -15.79
C LYS A 312 -18.70 -1.29 -14.67
N SER A 313 -18.29 -0.08 -14.30
CA SER A 313 -17.31 0.12 -13.22
C SER A 313 -17.98 0.06 -11.84
N ILE A 314 -17.30 -0.52 -10.89
CA ILE A 314 -17.62 -0.48 -9.46
C ILE A 314 -16.79 0.59 -8.71
N ASP A 315 -15.90 1.28 -9.43
CA ASP A 315 -14.98 2.27 -8.85
C ASP A 315 -15.51 3.68 -8.92
N ILE A 316 -16.42 3.98 -9.84
CA ILE A 316 -17.09 5.28 -9.98
C ILE A 316 -18.62 5.15 -9.84
N SER A 317 -19.26 6.17 -9.27
CA SER A 317 -20.71 6.22 -9.10
C SER A 317 -21.42 6.61 -10.40
N PRO A 318 -22.74 6.35 -10.53
CA PRO A 318 -23.49 6.67 -11.74
C PRO A 318 -23.44 8.14 -12.15
N ASP A 319 -23.41 9.05 -11.17
CA ASP A 319 -23.27 10.49 -11.41
C ASP A 319 -21.87 10.87 -11.91
N GLN A 320 -20.82 10.25 -11.37
CA GLN A 320 -19.46 10.40 -11.88
C GLN A 320 -19.35 9.86 -13.31
N PHE A 321 -19.95 8.69 -13.57
CA PHE A 321 -19.95 8.09 -14.90
C PHE A 321 -20.69 8.96 -15.94
N LYS A 322 -21.84 9.54 -15.56
CA LYS A 322 -22.56 10.46 -16.42
C LYS A 322 -21.70 11.68 -16.76
N ASN A 323 -21.11 12.33 -15.75
CA ASN A 323 -20.23 13.48 -15.98
C ASN A 323 -19.04 13.13 -16.89
N LEU A 324 -18.43 11.95 -16.69
CA LEU A 324 -17.35 11.46 -17.53
C LEU A 324 -17.78 11.31 -18.99
N LYS A 325 -18.94 10.68 -19.20
CA LYS A 325 -19.49 10.45 -20.54
C LYS A 325 -19.76 11.77 -21.27
N ASP A 326 -20.40 12.71 -20.58
CA ASP A 326 -20.68 14.05 -21.10
C ASP A 326 -19.37 14.80 -21.44
N PHE A 327 -18.36 14.68 -20.58
CA PHE A 327 -17.05 15.29 -20.80
C PHE A 327 -16.34 14.72 -22.03
N VAL A 328 -16.31 13.40 -22.19
CA VAL A 328 -15.74 12.78 -23.39
C VAL A 328 -16.54 13.15 -24.64
N ALA A 329 -17.88 13.15 -24.57
CA ALA A 329 -18.75 13.56 -25.68
C ALA A 329 -18.54 15.02 -26.10
N SER A 330 -18.12 15.90 -25.21
CA SER A 330 -17.73 17.29 -25.53
C SER A 330 -16.39 17.42 -26.28
N GLY A 331 -15.72 16.30 -26.58
CA GLY A 331 -14.45 16.27 -27.30
C GLY A 331 -13.21 16.31 -26.39
N ALA A 332 -13.38 16.03 -25.09
CA ALA A 332 -12.25 15.96 -24.17
C ALA A 332 -11.26 14.85 -24.56
N LYS A 333 -9.98 15.17 -24.54
CA LYS A 333 -8.88 14.26 -24.80
C LYS A 333 -7.72 14.57 -23.85
N TYR A 334 -6.76 13.65 -23.73
CA TYR A 334 -5.51 13.96 -23.04
C TYR A 334 -4.76 15.10 -23.75
N PRO A 335 -4.16 16.05 -23.01
CA PRO A 335 -3.30 17.07 -23.59
C PRO A 335 -2.14 16.44 -24.35
N ASP A 336 -1.74 17.10 -25.45
CA ASP A 336 -0.64 16.61 -26.29
C ASP A 336 0.70 16.72 -25.53
N LEU A 337 1.65 15.82 -25.87
CA LEU A 337 3.01 15.88 -25.32
C LEU A 337 3.76 17.10 -25.87
N LEU A 338 4.74 17.58 -25.11
CA LEU A 338 5.71 18.56 -25.60
C LEU A 338 6.61 17.96 -26.70
N PRO A 339 7.29 18.79 -27.51
CA PRO A 339 8.14 18.31 -28.60
C PRO A 339 9.27 17.35 -28.15
N ASP A 340 9.68 17.42 -26.89
CA ASP A 340 10.66 16.51 -26.29
C ASP A 340 10.07 15.18 -25.79
N GLY A 341 8.77 14.98 -26.02
CA GLY A 341 8.05 13.79 -25.61
C GLY A 341 7.65 13.75 -24.13
N THR A 342 7.80 14.84 -23.40
CA THR A 342 7.36 14.96 -22.00
C THR A 342 5.96 15.57 -21.90
N VAL A 343 5.33 15.45 -20.71
CA VAL A 343 4.05 16.12 -20.44
C VAL A 343 4.30 17.57 -19.99
N ASP A 344 3.37 18.48 -20.29
CA ASP A 344 3.42 19.85 -19.76
C ASP A 344 2.79 19.94 -18.37
N TYR A 345 3.51 20.56 -17.42
CA TYR A 345 3.04 20.69 -16.03
C TYR A 345 1.70 21.45 -15.91
N LYS A 346 1.52 22.54 -16.68
CA LYS A 346 0.26 23.32 -16.63
C LYS A 346 -0.92 22.50 -17.16
N SER A 347 -0.68 21.72 -18.19
CA SER A 347 -1.67 20.78 -18.75
C SER A 347 -2.02 19.68 -17.74
N VAL A 348 -1.07 19.17 -16.96
CA VAL A 348 -1.34 18.20 -15.87
C VAL A 348 -2.22 18.84 -14.80
N VAL A 349 -1.92 20.07 -14.35
CA VAL A 349 -2.74 20.78 -13.36
C VAL A 349 -4.16 21.00 -13.85
N SER A 350 -4.29 21.49 -15.09
CA SER A 350 -5.61 21.74 -15.71
C SER A 350 -6.43 20.45 -15.81
N PHE A 351 -5.85 19.41 -16.37
CA PHE A 351 -6.53 18.13 -16.59
C PHE A 351 -6.95 17.45 -15.27
N LEU A 352 -6.08 17.48 -14.24
CA LEU A 352 -6.44 16.97 -12.90
C LEU A 352 -7.56 17.80 -12.27
N THR A 353 -7.60 19.11 -12.51
CA THR A 353 -8.68 19.97 -12.01
C THR A 353 -10.01 19.62 -12.69
N ASP A 354 -10.00 19.42 -14.01
CA ASP A 354 -11.17 19.00 -14.76
C ASP A 354 -11.69 17.64 -14.26
N LEU A 355 -10.79 16.65 -14.11
CA LEU A 355 -11.15 15.35 -13.54
C LEU A 355 -11.69 15.47 -12.11
N GLY A 356 -11.13 16.37 -11.30
CA GLY A 356 -11.61 16.63 -9.94
C GLY A 356 -13.05 17.10 -9.89
N ASN A 357 -13.44 17.92 -10.85
CA ASN A 357 -14.82 18.41 -11.01
C ASN A 357 -15.74 17.29 -11.52
N ILE A 358 -15.32 16.55 -12.55
CA ILE A 358 -16.10 15.48 -13.17
C ILE A 358 -16.35 14.34 -12.20
N TYR A 359 -15.30 13.89 -11.54
CA TYR A 359 -15.38 12.81 -10.55
C TYR A 359 -15.80 13.30 -9.16
N LYS A 360 -16.12 14.59 -8.99
CA LYS A 360 -16.56 15.17 -7.70
C LYS A 360 -15.61 14.81 -6.54
N TRP A 361 -14.32 15.00 -6.73
CA TRP A 361 -13.32 14.62 -5.72
C TRP A 361 -13.54 15.28 -4.37
N SER A 362 -14.09 16.49 -4.33
CA SER A 362 -14.47 17.17 -3.08
C SER A 362 -15.47 16.35 -2.23
N ILE A 363 -16.22 15.44 -2.83
CA ILE A 363 -17.15 14.52 -2.16
C ILE A 363 -16.50 13.18 -1.91
N TYR A 364 -15.91 12.58 -2.95
CA TYR A 364 -15.44 11.20 -2.93
C TYR A 364 -14.01 11.02 -2.43
N GLU A 365 -13.17 12.06 -2.58
CA GLU A 365 -11.74 12.06 -2.25
C GLU A 365 -11.37 13.15 -1.22
N LYS A 366 -12.26 13.47 -0.29
CA LYS A 366 -12.19 14.60 0.66
C LYS A 366 -10.84 14.79 1.38
N ARG A 367 -10.07 13.73 1.59
CA ARG A 367 -8.81 13.77 2.36
C ARG A 367 -7.56 13.66 1.50
N THR A 368 -7.74 13.44 0.21
CA THR A 368 -6.68 13.25 -0.79
C THR A 368 -6.83 14.26 -1.91
N LEU A 369 -7.11 13.81 -3.10
CA LEU A 369 -7.30 14.62 -4.31
C LEU A 369 -8.37 15.71 -4.15
N GLY A 370 -9.40 15.44 -3.36
CA GLY A 370 -10.55 16.32 -3.12
C GLY A 370 -10.41 17.24 -1.90
N TYR A 371 -9.22 17.36 -1.31
CA TYR A 371 -9.03 18.30 -0.22
C TYR A 371 -9.24 19.74 -0.71
N THR A 372 -10.22 20.42 -0.12
CA THR A 372 -10.61 21.78 -0.51
C THR A 372 -10.09 22.80 0.48
N ASP A 373 -9.71 23.95 -0.05
CA ASP A 373 -9.47 25.14 0.77
C ASP A 373 -10.78 25.60 1.42
N LYS A 374 -10.72 25.95 2.71
CA LYS A 374 -11.91 26.32 3.49
C LYS A 374 -12.53 27.65 3.08
N ILE A 375 -11.77 28.52 2.43
CA ILE A 375 -12.19 29.87 2.03
C ILE A 375 -12.67 29.86 0.60
N THR A 376 -11.87 29.30 -0.31
CA THR A 376 -12.14 29.35 -1.77
C THR A 376 -12.95 28.18 -2.28
N SER A 377 -13.11 27.11 -1.48
CA SER A 377 -13.70 25.82 -1.88
C SER A 377 -13.00 25.15 -3.07
N ASN A 378 -11.86 25.63 -3.50
CA ASN A 378 -11.06 25.05 -4.57
C ASN A 378 -10.25 23.86 -4.07
N LEU A 379 -9.91 22.92 -4.96
CA LEU A 379 -9.04 21.77 -4.68
C LEU A 379 -7.61 22.26 -4.38
N SER A 380 -7.25 22.33 -3.10
CA SER A 380 -5.99 22.97 -2.68
C SER A 380 -4.76 22.09 -2.83
N HIS A 381 -4.92 20.77 -2.93
CA HIS A 381 -3.81 19.83 -3.06
C HIS A 381 -3.51 19.39 -4.49
N VAL A 382 -4.33 19.80 -5.47
CA VAL A 382 -4.14 19.39 -6.88
C VAL A 382 -2.76 19.76 -7.40
N THR A 383 -2.24 20.93 -7.07
CA THR A 383 -0.90 21.36 -7.50
C THR A 383 0.23 20.50 -6.94
N TRP A 384 0.09 20.01 -5.71
CA TRP A 384 1.02 19.06 -5.11
C TRP A 384 1.02 17.73 -5.87
N TYR A 385 -0.16 17.15 -6.06
CA TYR A 385 -0.30 15.89 -6.80
C TYR A 385 0.11 16.04 -8.27
N ALA A 386 -0.24 17.16 -8.91
CA ALA A 386 0.17 17.45 -10.27
C ALA A 386 1.70 17.54 -10.44
N ASN A 387 2.41 18.12 -9.47
CA ASN A 387 3.87 18.22 -9.54
C ASN A 387 4.53 16.84 -9.43
N ILE A 388 4.03 15.97 -8.56
CA ILE A 388 4.53 14.60 -8.44
C ILE A 388 4.16 13.78 -9.68
N LEU A 389 2.91 13.87 -10.14
CA LEU A 389 2.41 13.17 -11.33
C LEU A 389 3.17 13.59 -12.59
N TYR A 390 3.40 14.89 -12.78
CA TYR A 390 4.19 15.42 -13.88
C TYR A 390 5.58 14.80 -13.93
N LYS A 391 6.30 14.83 -12.81
CA LYS A 391 7.64 14.25 -12.73
C LYS A 391 7.61 12.73 -12.93
N TRP A 392 6.61 12.06 -12.35
CA TRP A 392 6.41 10.63 -12.49
C TRP A 392 6.21 10.24 -13.95
N MET A 393 5.24 10.84 -14.66
CA MET A 393 4.96 10.55 -16.07
C MET A 393 6.12 10.96 -16.99
N SER A 394 6.89 11.99 -16.62
CA SER A 394 8.09 12.41 -17.39
C SER A 394 9.31 11.50 -17.17
N GLY A 395 9.19 10.43 -16.39
CA GLY A 395 10.27 9.45 -16.20
C GLY A 395 11.32 9.84 -15.17
N TYR A 396 11.08 10.86 -14.33
CA TYR A 396 12.02 11.22 -13.26
C TYR A 396 12.15 10.08 -12.25
N GLY A 397 13.39 9.76 -11.83
CA GLY A 397 13.64 8.78 -10.77
C GLY A 397 13.06 9.22 -9.43
N LEU A 398 12.75 8.25 -8.55
CA LEU A 398 12.17 8.51 -7.22
C LEU A 398 13.00 9.50 -6.41
N SER A 399 14.34 9.36 -6.41
CA SER A 399 15.24 10.26 -5.69
C SER A 399 15.10 11.72 -6.15
N SER A 400 14.92 11.97 -7.45
CA SER A 400 14.71 13.31 -8.00
C SER A 400 13.36 13.89 -7.60
N ILE A 401 12.30 13.09 -7.60
CA ILE A 401 10.96 13.50 -7.16
C ILE A 401 11.00 13.89 -5.68
N ILE A 402 11.59 13.03 -4.83
CA ILE A 402 11.74 13.23 -3.39
C ILE A 402 12.60 14.47 -3.09
N TYR A 403 13.73 14.63 -3.79
CA TYR A 403 14.58 15.80 -3.64
C TYR A 403 13.79 17.10 -3.92
N GLY A 404 13.03 17.13 -5.00
CA GLY A 404 12.17 18.27 -5.31
C GLY A 404 11.07 18.52 -4.28
N ALA A 405 10.54 17.48 -3.65
CA ALA A 405 9.57 17.61 -2.57
C ALA A 405 10.20 18.21 -1.30
N ILE A 406 11.42 17.79 -0.95
CA ILE A 406 12.18 18.34 0.18
C ILE A 406 12.50 19.81 -0.08
N GLN A 407 13.02 20.16 -1.27
CA GLN A 407 13.31 21.56 -1.63
C GLN A 407 12.05 22.44 -1.59
N TYR A 408 10.90 21.92 -2.00
CA TYR A 408 9.64 22.64 -1.91
C TYR A 408 9.30 22.97 -0.44
N LYS A 409 9.46 22.02 0.49
CA LYS A 409 9.23 22.25 1.92
C LYS A 409 10.26 23.21 2.54
N GLU A 410 11.51 23.16 2.10
CA GLU A 410 12.55 24.12 2.53
C GLU A 410 12.22 25.54 2.09
N LYS A 411 11.67 25.69 0.88
CA LYS A 411 11.28 27.01 0.32
C LYS A 411 9.97 27.54 0.93
N TYR A 412 9.03 26.64 1.26
CA TYR A 412 7.70 26.96 1.77
C TYR A 412 7.40 26.18 3.04
N PRO A 413 8.15 26.46 4.16
CA PRO A 413 8.04 25.68 5.39
C PRO A 413 6.66 25.75 6.05
N GLU A 414 5.90 26.81 5.82
CA GLU A 414 4.51 27.03 6.29
C GLU A 414 3.52 26.01 5.71
N THR A 415 3.88 25.28 4.66
CA THR A 415 3.03 24.18 4.12
C THR A 415 2.99 22.99 5.05
N GLY A 416 3.83 22.98 6.08
CA GLY A 416 3.84 22.01 7.16
C GLY A 416 4.26 20.60 6.74
N ILE A 417 4.15 19.68 7.68
CA ILE A 417 4.49 18.25 7.52
C ILE A 417 3.22 17.44 7.52
N TRP A 418 3.14 16.51 6.57
CA TRP A 418 2.00 15.61 6.39
C TRP A 418 2.45 14.15 6.50
N ALA A 419 1.59 13.30 7.05
CA ALA A 419 1.74 11.85 6.96
C ALA A 419 0.35 11.21 6.92
N ASN A 420 0.16 10.22 6.03
CA ASN A 420 -1.12 9.54 5.81
C ASN A 420 -2.30 10.51 5.62
N ASN A 421 -2.09 11.58 4.86
CA ASN A 421 -3.07 12.63 4.56
C ASN A 421 -3.54 13.43 5.80
N TRP A 422 -2.73 13.45 6.87
CA TRP A 422 -2.93 14.28 8.04
C TRP A 422 -1.76 15.22 8.23
N LYS A 423 -2.08 16.47 8.57
CA LYS A 423 -1.07 17.44 8.98
C LYS A 423 -0.56 17.08 10.38
N ILE A 424 0.75 16.85 10.50
CA ILE A 424 1.43 16.46 11.74
C ILE A 424 2.00 17.70 12.42
N GLU A 425 2.69 18.53 11.62
CA GLU A 425 3.36 19.75 12.07
C GLU A 425 2.97 20.92 11.18
N ASP A 426 2.83 22.09 11.73
CA ASP A 426 2.47 23.30 10.98
C ASP A 426 3.63 23.89 10.21
N TYR A 427 4.87 23.55 10.57
CA TYR A 427 6.07 24.13 10.01
C TYR A 427 7.16 23.08 9.74
N TYR A 428 7.81 23.17 8.57
CA TYR A 428 8.94 22.30 8.22
C TYR A 428 10.24 22.90 8.80
N ASP A 429 10.98 22.11 9.56
CA ASP A 429 12.34 22.46 10.03
C ASP A 429 13.37 21.57 9.33
N LYS A 430 14.21 22.17 8.48
CA LYS A 430 15.28 21.48 7.74
C LYS A 430 16.35 20.85 8.64
N ASN A 431 16.50 21.33 9.89
CA ASN A 431 17.47 20.81 10.85
C ASN A 431 16.90 19.60 11.62
N ASN A 432 15.61 19.31 11.49
CA ASN A 432 14.99 18.14 12.10
C ASN A 432 14.98 16.96 11.11
N PRO A 433 15.81 15.92 11.32
CA PRO A 433 15.87 14.78 10.41
C PRO A 433 14.54 14.02 10.33
N LYS A 434 13.69 14.08 11.36
CA LYS A 434 12.35 13.48 11.31
C LYS A 434 11.46 14.17 10.27
N HIS A 435 11.53 15.52 10.16
CA HIS A 435 10.73 16.26 9.20
C HIS A 435 11.08 15.87 7.76
N LYS A 436 12.38 15.76 7.45
CA LYS A 436 12.83 15.28 6.13
C LYS A 436 12.32 13.87 5.84
N ASN A 437 12.41 12.96 6.80
CA ASN A 437 11.91 11.59 6.64
C ASN A 437 10.39 11.52 6.47
N TYR A 438 9.62 12.38 7.12
CA TYR A 438 8.18 12.50 6.87
C TYR A 438 7.87 12.99 5.46
N VAL A 439 8.65 13.96 4.92
CA VAL A 439 8.49 14.40 3.52
C VAL A 439 8.79 13.26 2.54
N ILE A 440 9.83 12.48 2.80
CA ILE A 440 10.17 11.29 2.00
C ILE A 440 9.00 10.30 2.04
N ALA A 441 8.51 9.96 3.22
CA ALA A 441 7.40 9.04 3.42
C ALA A 441 6.10 9.53 2.76
N ASP A 442 5.76 10.82 2.89
CA ASP A 442 4.58 11.42 2.28
C ASP A 442 4.67 11.41 0.74
N THR A 443 5.85 11.66 0.19
CA THR A 443 6.09 11.62 -1.26
C THR A 443 5.94 10.19 -1.80
N LEU A 444 6.55 9.21 -1.16
CA LEU A 444 6.41 7.79 -1.52
C LEU A 444 4.96 7.33 -1.39
N ASN A 445 4.29 7.67 -0.29
CA ASN A 445 2.88 7.36 -0.08
C ASN A 445 1.98 8.02 -1.14
N THR A 446 2.30 9.24 -1.57
CA THR A 446 1.58 9.92 -2.64
C THR A 446 1.73 9.16 -3.96
N ILE A 447 2.93 8.70 -4.30
CA ILE A 447 3.15 7.91 -5.52
C ILE A 447 2.38 6.59 -5.44
N GLU A 448 2.61 5.79 -4.40
CA GLU A 448 2.06 4.42 -4.31
C GLU A 448 0.53 4.39 -4.13
N ASN A 449 -0.01 5.25 -3.25
CA ASN A 449 -1.42 5.14 -2.85
C ASN A 449 -2.34 6.19 -3.50
N ILE A 450 -1.81 7.31 -3.99
CA ILE A 450 -2.64 8.33 -4.64
C ILE A 450 -2.46 8.28 -6.16
N ILE A 451 -1.23 8.32 -6.66
CA ILE A 451 -0.98 8.36 -8.10
C ILE A 451 -1.25 7.00 -8.73
N LEU A 452 -0.56 5.94 -8.27
CA LEU A 452 -0.67 4.61 -8.85
C LEU A 452 -1.98 3.89 -8.52
N PHE A 453 -2.73 4.34 -7.53
CA PHE A 453 -4.01 3.75 -7.17
C PHE A 453 -5.20 4.65 -7.54
N SER A 454 -5.35 5.84 -6.92
CA SER A 454 -6.53 6.67 -7.13
C SER A 454 -6.51 7.35 -8.50
N VAL A 455 -5.42 8.04 -8.85
CA VAL A 455 -5.31 8.78 -10.13
C VAL A 455 -5.32 7.82 -11.31
N ALA A 456 -4.56 6.71 -11.22
CA ALA A 456 -4.54 5.69 -12.26
C ALA A 456 -5.94 5.11 -12.55
N ASN A 457 -6.75 4.85 -11.52
CA ASN A 457 -8.12 4.39 -11.70
C ASN A 457 -8.99 5.41 -12.45
N TYR A 458 -8.91 6.69 -12.09
CA TYR A 458 -9.68 7.74 -12.79
C TYR A 458 -9.23 7.91 -14.24
N PHE A 459 -7.93 7.81 -14.51
CA PHE A 459 -7.41 7.85 -15.87
C PHE A 459 -7.84 6.63 -16.68
N ARG A 460 -7.82 5.43 -16.07
CA ARG A 460 -8.31 4.21 -16.71
C ARG A 460 -9.79 4.32 -17.12
N GLU A 461 -10.64 4.85 -16.24
CA GLU A 461 -12.05 5.08 -16.54
C GLU A 461 -12.22 6.08 -17.70
N PHE A 462 -11.41 7.17 -17.71
CA PHE A 462 -11.41 8.14 -18.81
C PHE A 462 -10.96 7.50 -20.12
N SER A 463 -9.86 6.77 -20.14
CA SER A 463 -9.35 6.09 -21.33
C SER A 463 -10.33 5.05 -21.86
N THR A 464 -11.00 4.32 -20.98
CA THR A 464 -12.02 3.33 -21.34
C THR A 464 -13.21 3.98 -22.02
N GLU A 465 -13.78 5.05 -21.44
CA GLU A 465 -14.91 5.77 -22.00
C GLU A 465 -14.55 6.45 -23.32
N TYR A 466 -13.37 7.05 -23.41
CA TYR A 466 -12.89 7.64 -24.65
C TYR A 466 -12.82 6.61 -25.79
N LYS A 467 -12.23 5.43 -25.54
CA LYS A 467 -12.14 4.34 -26.52
C LYS A 467 -13.53 3.89 -26.98
N LEU A 468 -14.46 3.75 -26.05
CA LEU A 468 -15.85 3.36 -26.36
C LEU A 468 -16.55 4.36 -27.29
N GLN A 469 -16.44 5.65 -27.01
CA GLN A 469 -17.10 6.69 -27.82
C GLN A 469 -16.42 6.92 -29.17
N ASN A 470 -15.12 6.64 -29.29
CA ASN A 470 -14.35 6.85 -30.51
C ASN A 470 -14.08 5.56 -31.30
N GLY A 471 -14.92 4.54 -31.18
CA GLY A 471 -14.85 3.31 -31.99
C GLY A 471 -13.65 2.45 -31.64
N ASN A 472 -13.27 2.35 -30.38
CA ASN A 472 -12.12 1.63 -29.86
C ASN A 472 -10.75 2.11 -30.37
N LYS A 473 -10.67 3.32 -30.91
CA LYS A 473 -9.38 3.93 -31.24
C LYS A 473 -8.57 4.17 -29.96
N SER A 474 -7.33 3.72 -29.96
CA SER A 474 -6.38 4.06 -28.89
C SER A 474 -5.95 5.52 -28.99
N PHE A 475 -5.53 6.06 -27.86
CA PHE A 475 -4.81 7.33 -27.86
C PHE A 475 -3.41 7.16 -28.45
N ASP A 476 -2.92 8.20 -29.13
CA ASP A 476 -1.49 8.28 -29.49
C ASP A 476 -0.64 8.53 -28.22
N ASN A 477 -1.19 9.24 -27.25
CA ASN A 477 -0.63 9.55 -25.93
C ASN A 477 -1.63 9.16 -24.81
N ASP A 478 -1.66 7.90 -24.40
CA ASP A 478 -2.52 7.44 -23.31
C ASP A 478 -1.88 7.75 -21.94
N TRP A 479 -2.36 8.81 -21.28
CA TRP A 479 -1.83 9.20 -19.97
C TRP A 479 -2.09 8.15 -18.88
N TYR A 480 -3.07 7.27 -19.04
CA TYR A 480 -3.23 6.13 -18.15
C TYR A 480 -1.97 5.25 -18.14
N GLU A 481 -1.41 4.95 -19.32
CA GLU A 481 -0.15 4.20 -19.42
C GLU A 481 1.02 4.98 -18.80
N TYR A 482 1.07 6.29 -18.99
CA TYR A 482 2.14 7.11 -18.42
C TYR A 482 2.07 7.20 -16.90
N VAL A 483 0.87 7.14 -16.32
CA VAL A 483 0.68 7.06 -14.86
C VAL A 483 1.10 5.69 -14.35
N GLU A 484 0.66 4.61 -15.00
CA GLU A 484 0.94 3.24 -14.56
C GLU A 484 2.43 2.91 -14.62
N TYR A 485 3.08 3.26 -15.73
CA TYR A 485 4.48 2.92 -15.98
C TYR A 485 5.49 4.02 -15.60
N GLY A 486 5.02 5.18 -15.17
CA GLY A 486 5.87 6.31 -14.73
C GLY A 486 6.80 6.84 -15.81
N THR A 487 6.35 6.85 -17.07
CA THR A 487 7.14 7.34 -18.21
C THR A 487 6.27 7.50 -19.44
N THR A 488 6.66 8.43 -20.34
CA THR A 488 6.10 8.54 -21.70
C THR A 488 6.86 7.68 -22.71
N ASN A 489 8.00 7.10 -22.32
CA ASN A 489 8.87 6.36 -23.23
C ASN A 489 8.31 4.96 -23.54
N LYS A 490 7.99 4.72 -24.81
CA LYS A 490 7.38 3.46 -25.28
C LYS A 490 8.23 2.22 -25.02
N ILE A 491 9.56 2.32 -25.13
CA ILE A 491 10.46 1.18 -24.86
C ILE A 491 10.41 0.82 -23.38
N THR A 492 10.52 1.82 -22.51
CA THR A 492 10.44 1.62 -21.05
C THR A 492 9.09 1.04 -20.64
N ILE A 493 7.97 1.48 -21.26
CA ILE A 493 6.64 0.91 -21.04
C ILE A 493 6.61 -0.57 -21.45
N LEU A 494 7.12 -0.91 -22.63
CA LEU A 494 7.16 -2.30 -23.11
C LEU A 494 8.01 -3.20 -22.19
N LEU A 495 9.18 -2.74 -21.78
CA LEU A 495 10.03 -3.48 -20.83
C LEU A 495 9.31 -3.76 -19.51
N GLN A 496 8.56 -2.79 -18.98
CA GLN A 496 7.75 -2.99 -17.78
C GLN A 496 6.59 -3.98 -18.01
N ARG A 497 5.97 -3.98 -19.18
CA ARG A 497 4.96 -4.98 -19.55
C ARG A 497 5.51 -6.40 -19.61
N TYR A 498 6.80 -6.56 -19.91
CA TYR A 498 7.49 -7.86 -19.89
C TYR A 498 7.95 -8.27 -18.49
N GLY A 499 7.78 -7.42 -17.49
CA GLY A 499 8.03 -7.75 -16.08
C GLY A 499 9.20 -7.03 -15.42
N TYR A 500 9.96 -6.20 -16.14
CA TYR A 500 10.96 -5.35 -15.53
C TYR A 500 10.31 -4.28 -14.66
N HIS A 501 10.83 -4.03 -13.47
CA HIS A 501 10.46 -2.86 -12.71
C HIS A 501 10.95 -1.59 -13.39
N ARG A 502 10.35 -0.46 -13.02
CA ARG A 502 10.56 0.84 -13.65
C ARG A 502 12.04 1.26 -13.73
N GLU A 503 12.79 1.04 -12.65
CA GLU A 503 14.21 1.39 -12.54
C GLU A 503 15.06 0.58 -13.51
N ALA A 504 14.89 -0.75 -13.53
CA ALA A 504 15.56 -1.65 -14.48
C ALA A 504 15.19 -1.33 -15.94
N ALA A 505 13.90 -1.12 -16.22
CA ALA A 505 13.43 -0.73 -17.55
C ALA A 505 14.02 0.61 -18.01
N SER A 506 14.14 1.59 -17.11
CA SER A 506 14.76 2.88 -17.40
C SER A 506 16.26 2.75 -17.65
N TYR A 507 16.95 1.90 -16.86
CA TYR A 507 18.36 1.60 -17.07
C TYR A 507 18.59 0.96 -18.45
N ILE A 508 17.83 -0.08 -18.79
CA ILE A 508 17.92 -0.76 -20.09
C ILE A 508 17.68 0.22 -21.25
N ASN A 509 16.65 1.06 -21.15
CA ASN A 509 16.38 2.06 -22.18
C ASN A 509 17.50 3.13 -22.31
N SER A 510 18.11 3.55 -21.20
CA SER A 510 19.23 4.51 -21.25
C SER A 510 20.49 3.90 -21.89
N HIS A 511 20.66 2.59 -21.84
CA HIS A 511 21.75 1.81 -22.47
C HIS A 511 21.26 0.99 -23.67
N LYS A 512 20.16 1.41 -24.31
CA LYS A 512 19.50 0.64 -25.36
C LYS A 512 20.40 0.24 -26.53
N ASN A 513 21.38 1.10 -26.89
CA ASN A 513 22.32 0.81 -27.97
C ASN A 513 23.22 -0.41 -27.69
N GLU A 514 23.46 -0.72 -26.42
CA GLU A 514 24.27 -1.85 -25.99
C GLU A 514 23.41 -3.07 -25.68
N LEU A 515 22.30 -2.87 -24.94
CA LEU A 515 21.50 -3.93 -24.31
C LEU A 515 20.34 -4.42 -25.15
N ILE A 516 19.93 -3.65 -26.19
CA ILE A 516 18.79 -3.98 -27.06
C ILE A 516 19.27 -4.15 -28.49
N ASP A 517 18.74 -5.14 -29.18
CA ASP A 517 18.89 -5.28 -30.64
C ASP A 517 17.55 -5.01 -31.32
N PHE A 518 17.48 -3.91 -32.07
CA PHE A 518 16.32 -3.47 -32.84
C PHE A 518 16.26 -4.08 -34.25
N SER A 519 17.30 -4.80 -34.68
CA SER A 519 17.31 -5.47 -35.98
C SER A 519 16.48 -6.76 -36.02
N ILE A 520 16.21 -7.33 -34.83
CA ILE A 520 15.42 -8.53 -34.62
C ILE A 520 14.09 -8.16 -34.01
N THR A 521 13.00 -8.57 -34.66
CA THR A 521 11.64 -8.44 -34.16
C THR A 521 11.05 -9.83 -33.90
N THR A 522 10.26 -9.94 -32.84
CA THR A 522 9.52 -11.16 -32.50
C THR A 522 8.02 -10.87 -32.53
N ASP A 523 7.19 -11.91 -32.44
CA ASP A 523 5.73 -11.75 -32.40
C ASP A 523 5.25 -10.94 -31.18
N ILE A 524 6.09 -10.86 -30.14
CA ILE A 524 5.76 -10.20 -28.87
C ILE A 524 6.44 -8.83 -28.69
N ALA A 525 7.56 -8.57 -29.39
CA ALA A 525 8.34 -7.35 -29.20
C ALA A 525 8.99 -6.86 -30.50
N PRO A 526 9.08 -5.52 -30.69
CA PRO A 526 9.79 -4.92 -31.84
C PRO A 526 11.32 -4.91 -31.65
N PHE A 527 11.86 -5.65 -30.71
CA PHE A 527 13.28 -5.77 -30.39
C PHE A 527 13.54 -7.03 -29.56
N VAL A 528 14.80 -7.41 -29.43
CA VAL A 528 15.24 -8.42 -28.46
C VAL A 528 16.30 -7.87 -27.52
N LEU A 529 16.46 -8.52 -26.36
CA LEU A 529 17.38 -8.15 -25.30
C LEU A 529 18.62 -9.04 -25.32
N LYS A 530 19.80 -8.46 -25.12
CA LYS A 530 21.08 -9.17 -25.05
C LYS A 530 21.30 -9.71 -23.63
N LYS A 531 20.89 -10.97 -23.41
CA LYS A 531 20.85 -11.61 -22.09
C LYS A 531 22.17 -11.55 -21.33
N LYS A 532 23.28 -11.89 -22.00
CA LYS A 532 24.60 -11.94 -21.36
C LYS A 532 25.06 -10.58 -20.89
N LEU A 533 24.78 -9.52 -21.65
CA LEU A 533 25.11 -8.15 -21.27
C LEU A 533 24.25 -7.68 -20.10
N LEU A 534 22.95 -8.02 -20.09
CA LEU A 534 22.05 -7.68 -18.97
C LEU A 534 22.48 -8.34 -17.66
N LEU A 535 22.89 -9.61 -17.70
CA LEU A 535 23.38 -10.33 -16.51
C LEU A 535 24.70 -9.78 -15.96
N ASN A 536 25.48 -9.08 -16.77
CA ASN A 536 26.78 -8.53 -16.41
C ASN A 536 26.79 -6.98 -16.28
N CYS A 537 25.65 -6.33 -16.47
CA CYS A 537 25.55 -4.87 -16.39
C CYS A 537 25.79 -4.37 -14.96
N PRO A 538 26.12 -3.10 -14.73
CA PRO A 538 26.31 -2.55 -13.37
C PRO A 538 25.02 -2.38 -12.58
N ASP A 539 23.84 -2.38 -13.23
CA ASP A 539 22.56 -2.20 -12.55
C ASP A 539 22.08 -3.50 -11.90
N GLU A 540 21.92 -3.48 -10.58
CA GLU A 540 21.55 -4.67 -9.82
C GLU A 540 20.10 -5.09 -10.01
N SER A 541 19.18 -4.14 -10.17
CA SER A 541 17.77 -4.47 -10.43
C SER A 541 17.64 -5.24 -11.74
N THR A 542 18.32 -4.77 -12.79
CA THR A 542 18.37 -5.45 -14.08
C THR A 542 18.94 -6.88 -13.98
N LYS A 543 20.05 -7.06 -13.24
CA LYS A 543 20.64 -8.40 -13.03
C LYS A 543 19.71 -9.36 -12.31
N ILE A 544 19.02 -8.89 -11.28
CA ILE A 544 18.14 -9.71 -10.45
C ILE A 544 16.88 -10.11 -11.21
N GLU A 545 16.33 -9.19 -12.02
CA GLU A 545 15.06 -9.40 -12.71
C GLU A 545 15.20 -10.19 -14.02
N THR A 546 16.30 -10.02 -14.74
CA THR A 546 16.53 -10.67 -16.04
C THR A 546 16.37 -12.20 -16.03
N PRO A 547 16.89 -12.97 -15.05
CA PRO A 547 16.71 -14.43 -15.03
C PRO A 547 15.25 -14.87 -14.95
N GLU A 548 14.43 -14.20 -14.14
CA GLU A 548 13.02 -14.50 -13.96
C GLU A 548 12.23 -14.20 -15.24
N ILE A 549 12.51 -13.06 -15.87
CA ILE A 549 11.86 -12.67 -17.13
C ILE A 549 12.27 -13.60 -18.27
N TYR A 550 13.54 -14.00 -18.33
CA TYR A 550 14.03 -14.97 -19.30
C TYR A 550 13.34 -16.34 -19.20
N ILE A 551 13.07 -16.81 -17.97
CA ILE A 551 12.34 -18.08 -17.78
C ILE A 551 10.90 -17.97 -18.31
N ASN A 552 10.27 -16.82 -18.11
CA ASN A 552 8.87 -16.60 -18.49
C ASN A 552 8.68 -16.26 -19.97
N ILE A 553 9.64 -15.54 -20.57
CA ILE A 553 9.56 -15.01 -21.94
C ILE A 553 10.94 -15.18 -22.62
N PRO A 554 11.38 -16.42 -22.91
CA PRO A 554 12.71 -16.64 -23.49
C PRO A 554 12.88 -16.03 -24.88
N GLU A 555 11.81 -15.92 -25.68
CA GLU A 555 11.81 -15.33 -27.02
C GLU A 555 12.10 -13.81 -27.04
N LEU A 556 12.06 -13.15 -25.90
CA LEU A 556 12.48 -11.74 -25.76
C LEU A 556 14.01 -11.57 -25.79
N PHE A 557 14.78 -12.66 -25.71
CA PHE A 557 16.23 -12.61 -25.49
C PHE A 557 17.04 -13.29 -26.60
N ILE A 558 18.26 -12.79 -26.78
CA ILE A 558 19.35 -13.47 -27.49
C ILE A 558 20.51 -13.73 -26.52
N GLU A 559 21.30 -14.74 -26.77
CA GLU A 559 22.39 -15.18 -25.87
C GLU A 559 23.66 -14.30 -25.95
N GLU A 560 23.68 -13.26 -26.79
CA GLU A 560 24.79 -12.29 -26.90
C GLU A 560 24.97 -11.40 -25.66
#